data_05ddd0b8b9505d72262ebe886bb2074a
#
_entry.id   05ddd0b8b9505d72262ebe886bb2074a
#
_cell.length_a   1.000
_cell.length_b   1.000
_cell.length_c   1.000
_cell.angle_alpha   90.00
_cell.angle_beta   90.00
_cell.angle_gamma   90.00
#
_symmetry.space_group_name_H-M   'P 1'
#
loop_
_entity.id
_entity.type
_entity.pdbx_description
1 polymer ?
#
loop_
_entity_poly.entity_id
_entity_poly.type
_entity_poly.pdbx_seq_one_letter_code
_entity_poly.pdbx_strand_id
1 'polypeptide(L)'
;MAPDMIPEQVRAAVRKHEFPLLFATVSGAHLYGFPSADSDWDLRGAHILPAQQVMGLFPLRETIEIAENEAVELDLVTHDVRKFFSLLLKPNGYVLEQLYSPIVVHTTPEHEELKRIAQGCVTRFHVHHYLGFAANQWKLFQKDSPRRIKPLLYVFRVLLAGIHLMRTGEIEANINILNESFRLLFLPELIARKTSGIEKQTLSVEEHGFYDARFEELERALKIAGGETTLPAETSARDALSDLLVRLRLKHLIHHETTEARRA
;
A
#
# COMPACT_ATOMS: atom_id res chain seq x y z
N MET A 1 -8.66 -1.54 12.73
CA MET A 1 -8.40 -2.88 13.34
C MET A 1 -7.48 -2.65 14.53
N ALA A 2 -7.82 -3.18 15.71
CA ALA A 2 -6.95 -3.04 16.88
C ALA A 2 -5.65 -3.87 16.67
N PRO A 3 -4.48 -3.44 17.20
CA PRO A 3 -3.23 -4.18 17.07
C PRO A 3 -3.32 -5.64 17.52
N ASP A 4 -4.16 -5.93 18.51
CA ASP A 4 -4.33 -7.28 19.08
C ASP A 4 -5.02 -8.29 18.12
N MET A 5 -5.52 -7.84 16.97
CA MET A 5 -6.15 -8.71 15.97
C MET A 5 -5.16 -9.29 14.96
N ILE A 6 -3.89 -8.87 14.95
CA ILE A 6 -2.87 -9.42 14.05
C ILE A 6 -2.39 -10.77 14.60
N PRO A 7 -2.53 -11.88 13.84
CA PRO A 7 -2.09 -13.20 14.29
C PRO A 7 -0.60 -13.22 14.68
N GLU A 8 -0.26 -14.04 15.68
CA GLU A 8 1.12 -14.18 16.14
C GLU A 8 2.05 -14.74 15.04
N GLN A 9 1.52 -15.58 14.15
CA GLN A 9 2.24 -16.11 12.99
C GLN A 9 2.71 -14.99 12.06
N VAL A 10 1.86 -13.98 11.81
CA VAL A 10 2.19 -12.79 11.01
C VAL A 10 3.33 -11.99 11.67
N ARG A 11 3.26 -11.79 12.98
CA ARG A 11 4.33 -11.12 13.74
C ARG A 11 5.62 -11.93 13.74
N ALA A 12 5.52 -13.25 13.84
CA ALA A 12 6.68 -14.15 13.81
C ALA A 12 7.41 -14.11 12.46
N ALA A 13 6.68 -14.09 11.34
CA ALA A 13 7.27 -13.94 10.01
C ALA A 13 8.06 -12.63 9.87
N VAL A 14 7.49 -11.51 10.35
CA VAL A 14 8.18 -10.21 10.34
C VAL A 14 9.46 -10.22 11.19
N ARG A 15 9.44 -10.88 12.38
CA ARG A 15 10.65 -11.00 13.23
C ARG A 15 11.75 -11.86 12.62
N LYS A 16 11.42 -12.80 11.74
CA LYS A 16 12.39 -13.68 11.06
C LYS A 16 12.99 -13.05 9.80
N HIS A 17 12.61 -11.80 9.46
CA HIS A 17 13.14 -11.14 8.28
C HIS A 17 14.67 -11.07 8.30
N GLU A 18 15.30 -11.40 7.18
CA GLU A 18 16.78 -11.52 7.05
C GLU A 18 17.51 -10.22 7.37
N PHE A 19 16.92 -9.07 7.01
CA PHE A 19 17.51 -7.75 7.24
C PHE A 19 16.69 -6.93 8.22
N PRO A 20 17.32 -5.95 8.93
CA PRO A 20 16.59 -5.02 9.78
C PRO A 20 15.47 -4.32 9.00
N LEU A 21 14.26 -4.35 9.55
CA LEU A 21 13.13 -3.65 8.98
C LEU A 21 13.07 -2.21 9.47
N LEU A 22 12.83 -1.28 8.56
CA LEU A 22 12.45 0.09 8.88
C LEU A 22 10.99 0.10 9.37
N PHE A 23 10.12 -0.60 8.64
CA PHE A 23 8.73 -0.85 9.01
C PHE A 23 8.15 -2.06 8.27
N ALA A 24 7.06 -2.59 8.80
CA ALA A 24 6.16 -3.52 8.11
C ALA A 24 4.72 -3.22 8.50
N THR A 25 3.85 -3.11 7.51
CA THR A 25 2.43 -2.77 7.65
C THR A 25 1.56 -3.75 6.87
N VAL A 26 0.30 -3.85 7.27
CA VAL A 26 -0.69 -4.65 6.54
C VAL A 26 -1.25 -3.84 5.39
N SER A 27 -1.40 -4.48 4.24
CA SER A 27 -2.00 -4.00 3.00
C SER A 27 -3.22 -4.86 2.62
N GLY A 28 -3.59 -4.88 1.34
CA GLY A 28 -4.62 -5.77 0.80
C GLY A 28 -6.01 -5.59 1.43
N ALA A 29 -6.80 -6.65 1.43
CA ALA A 29 -8.20 -6.60 1.86
C ALA A 29 -8.39 -6.11 3.30
N HIS A 30 -7.43 -6.42 4.18
CA HIS A 30 -7.45 -5.97 5.57
C HIS A 30 -7.30 -4.46 5.71
N LEU A 31 -6.38 -3.84 4.96
CA LEU A 31 -6.23 -2.39 4.91
C LEU A 31 -7.43 -1.74 4.22
N TYR A 32 -7.89 -2.35 3.14
CA TYR A 32 -8.92 -1.77 2.28
C TYR A 32 -10.34 -1.83 2.85
N GLY A 33 -10.54 -2.56 3.98
CA GLY A 33 -11.78 -2.53 4.73
C GLY A 33 -12.83 -3.56 4.31
N PHE A 34 -12.43 -4.61 3.54
CA PHE A 34 -13.32 -5.71 3.14
C PHE A 34 -12.67 -7.10 3.22
N PRO A 35 -11.97 -7.44 4.32
CA PRO A 35 -11.43 -8.79 4.48
C PRO A 35 -12.58 -9.79 4.67
N SER A 36 -12.47 -10.97 4.08
CA SER A 36 -13.25 -12.18 4.41
C SER A 36 -12.46 -13.06 5.36
N ALA A 37 -13.11 -14.10 5.91
CA ALA A 37 -12.47 -15.00 6.86
C ALA A 37 -11.26 -15.75 6.27
N ASP A 38 -11.23 -15.91 4.96
CA ASP A 38 -10.20 -16.56 4.15
C ASP A 38 -9.25 -15.56 3.44
N SER A 39 -9.28 -14.29 3.82
CA SER A 39 -8.36 -13.30 3.24
C SER A 39 -6.95 -13.48 3.75
N ASP A 40 -6.01 -13.55 2.83
CA ASP A 40 -4.56 -13.54 3.05
C ASP A 40 -4.09 -12.27 3.79
N TRP A 41 -2.96 -12.39 4.45
CA TRP A 41 -2.26 -11.30 5.11
C TRP A 41 -1.20 -10.73 4.19
N ASP A 42 -1.56 -9.68 3.48
CA ASP A 42 -0.65 -8.90 2.66
C ASP A 42 0.20 -7.97 3.52
N LEU A 43 1.48 -8.25 3.67
CA LEU A 43 2.43 -7.37 4.38
C LEU A 43 3.33 -6.64 3.40
N ARG A 44 3.54 -5.36 3.66
CA ARG A 44 4.42 -4.51 2.87
C ARG A 44 5.34 -3.72 3.80
N GLY A 45 6.58 -3.51 3.39
CA GLY A 45 7.53 -2.83 4.23
C GLY A 45 8.81 -2.38 3.54
N ALA A 46 9.71 -1.80 4.33
CA ALA A 46 11.05 -1.46 3.89
C ALA A 46 12.09 -2.09 4.82
N HIS A 47 13.13 -2.68 4.23
CA HIS A 47 14.27 -3.23 4.94
C HIS A 47 15.55 -2.45 4.63
N ILE A 48 16.57 -2.63 5.45
CA ILE A 48 17.84 -1.91 5.34
C ILE A 48 18.94 -2.91 4.96
N LEU A 49 19.36 -2.90 3.69
CA LEU A 49 20.52 -3.68 3.26
C LEU A 49 21.81 -3.12 3.88
N PRO A 50 22.79 -3.97 4.23
CA PRO A 50 24.08 -3.54 4.73
C PRO A 50 24.81 -2.61 3.73
N ALA A 51 25.46 -1.56 4.22
CA ALA A 51 26.13 -0.58 3.37
C ALA A 51 27.24 -1.21 2.50
N GLN A 52 27.98 -2.20 3.03
CA GLN A 52 29.00 -2.93 2.28
C GLN A 52 28.42 -3.62 1.04
N GLN A 53 27.20 -4.15 1.18
CA GLN A 53 26.52 -4.83 0.08
C GLN A 53 26.02 -3.86 -0.99
N VAL A 54 25.51 -2.67 -0.60
CA VAL A 54 25.01 -1.69 -1.58
C VAL A 54 26.12 -0.89 -2.25
N MET A 55 27.34 -0.85 -1.67
CA MET A 55 28.53 -0.25 -2.28
C MET A 55 29.37 -1.23 -3.10
N GLY A 56 29.07 -2.53 -3.02
CA GLY A 56 29.80 -3.58 -3.73
C GLY A 56 29.55 -3.55 -5.23
N LEU A 57 30.40 -4.28 -5.98
CA LEU A 57 30.30 -4.38 -7.45
C LEU A 57 29.08 -5.20 -7.91
N PHE A 58 28.55 -6.06 -7.05
CA PHE A 58 27.42 -6.92 -7.40
C PHE A 58 26.14 -6.34 -6.86
N PRO A 59 25.15 -6.05 -7.73
CA PRO A 59 23.84 -5.55 -7.28
C PRO A 59 23.14 -6.61 -6.45
N LEU A 60 22.60 -6.18 -5.32
CA LEU A 60 21.77 -7.01 -4.47
C LEU A 60 20.32 -7.01 -4.93
N ARG A 61 19.61 -8.04 -4.49
CA ARG A 61 18.16 -8.10 -4.64
C ARG A 61 17.51 -7.06 -3.70
N GLU A 62 17.06 -5.94 -4.27
CA GLU A 62 16.41 -4.84 -3.54
C GLU A 62 14.97 -5.15 -3.10
N THR A 63 14.42 -6.30 -3.47
CA THR A 63 13.07 -6.75 -3.07
C THR A 63 13.17 -8.15 -2.51
N ILE A 64 12.62 -8.35 -1.33
CA ILE A 64 12.49 -9.66 -0.69
C ILE A 64 11.01 -9.99 -0.62
N GLU A 65 10.69 -11.21 -1.04
CA GLU A 65 9.35 -11.78 -1.05
C GLU A 65 9.37 -13.05 -0.22
N ILE A 66 8.51 -13.11 0.78
CA ILE A 66 8.35 -14.27 1.67
C ILE A 66 6.88 -14.65 1.63
N ALA A 67 6.57 -15.83 1.13
CA ALA A 67 5.23 -16.39 1.15
C ALA A 67 5.21 -17.58 2.11
N GLU A 68 4.25 -17.60 3.04
CA GLU A 68 4.01 -18.69 3.97
C GLU A 68 2.53 -19.12 3.82
N ASN A 69 2.28 -20.43 3.70
CA ASN A 69 0.94 -20.98 3.46
C ASN A 69 0.60 -22.13 4.45
N GLU A 70 1.33 -22.28 5.55
CA GLU A 70 1.13 -23.41 6.46
C GLU A 70 -0.06 -23.21 7.41
N ALA A 71 -0.03 -22.17 8.23
CA ALA A 71 -1.07 -21.91 9.23
C ALA A 71 -1.88 -20.63 8.94
N VAL A 72 -1.29 -19.68 8.24
CA VAL A 72 -1.88 -18.42 7.80
C VAL A 72 -1.32 -18.13 6.41
N GLU A 73 -2.19 -17.85 5.45
CA GLU A 73 -1.75 -17.39 4.13
C GLU A 73 -1.19 -15.97 4.24
N LEU A 74 0.12 -15.84 4.01
CA LEU A 74 0.88 -14.61 4.21
C LEU A 74 1.76 -14.31 3.00
N ASP A 75 1.71 -13.07 2.54
CA ASP A 75 2.59 -12.52 1.50
C ASP A 75 3.30 -11.27 2.04
N LEU A 76 4.57 -11.41 2.45
CA LEU A 76 5.42 -10.30 2.89
C LEU A 76 6.35 -9.87 1.78
N VAL A 77 6.15 -8.65 1.27
CA VAL A 77 7.04 -8.02 0.30
C VAL A 77 7.69 -6.79 0.93
N THR A 78 9.02 -6.79 0.96
CA THR A 78 9.79 -5.64 1.44
C THR A 78 10.74 -5.13 0.36
N HIS A 79 10.91 -3.81 0.30
CA HIS A 79 11.89 -3.17 -0.54
C HIS A 79 13.05 -2.62 0.30
N ASP A 80 14.26 -2.67 -0.24
CA ASP A 80 15.34 -1.90 0.34
C ASP A 80 14.97 -0.41 0.46
N VAL A 81 15.39 0.24 1.54
CA VAL A 81 15.05 1.66 1.81
C VAL A 81 15.36 2.59 0.64
N ARG A 82 16.46 2.36 -0.12
CA ARG A 82 16.77 3.15 -1.31
C ARG A 82 15.72 2.99 -2.39
N LYS A 83 15.30 1.75 -2.65
CA LYS A 83 14.24 1.45 -3.62
C LYS A 83 12.91 2.03 -3.17
N PHE A 84 12.55 1.84 -1.89
CA PHE A 84 11.30 2.35 -1.34
C PHE A 84 11.23 3.89 -1.45
N PHE A 85 12.30 4.61 -1.07
CA PHE A 85 12.37 6.07 -1.18
C PHE A 85 12.32 6.53 -2.64
N SER A 86 12.97 5.81 -3.55
CA SER A 86 12.88 6.09 -4.98
C SER A 86 11.46 5.91 -5.54
N LEU A 87 10.68 4.99 -4.98
CA LEU A 87 9.27 4.81 -5.32
C LEU A 87 8.39 5.92 -4.75
N LEU A 88 8.69 6.44 -3.54
CA LEU A 88 8.02 7.59 -2.95
C LEU A 88 8.21 8.88 -3.76
N LEU A 89 9.38 9.05 -4.41
CA LEU A 89 9.65 10.19 -5.28
C LEU A 89 8.94 10.13 -6.62
N LYS A 90 8.28 9.03 -6.94
CA LYS A 90 7.40 8.87 -8.11
C LYS A 90 5.94 9.08 -7.70
N PRO A 91 5.06 9.49 -8.62
CA PRO A 91 3.63 9.50 -8.35
C PRO A 91 3.08 8.08 -8.18
N ASN A 92 3.28 7.49 -7.01
CA ASN A 92 2.93 6.11 -6.68
C ASN A 92 2.09 6.05 -5.40
N GLY A 93 0.77 6.07 -5.54
CA GLY A 93 -0.17 6.01 -4.41
C GLY A 93 -0.05 4.71 -3.61
N TYR A 94 0.33 3.60 -4.25
CA TYR A 94 0.43 2.31 -3.58
C TYR A 94 1.51 2.28 -2.48
N VAL A 95 2.68 2.90 -2.70
CA VAL A 95 3.71 2.97 -1.65
C VAL A 95 3.35 3.96 -0.54
N LEU A 96 2.57 5.00 -0.85
CA LEU A 96 2.02 5.89 0.16
C LEU A 96 0.99 5.14 1.05
N GLU A 97 0.08 4.38 0.46
CA GLU A 97 -0.88 3.55 1.20
C GLU A 97 -0.18 2.54 2.13
N GLN A 98 0.92 1.93 1.70
CA GLN A 98 1.75 1.05 2.53
C GLN A 98 2.38 1.80 3.72
N LEU A 99 3.00 2.94 3.46
CA LEU A 99 3.68 3.75 4.47
C LEU A 99 2.73 4.28 5.53
N TYR A 100 1.54 4.72 5.13
CA TYR A 100 0.54 5.32 6.02
C TYR A 100 -0.51 4.33 6.52
N SER A 101 -0.37 3.03 6.21
CA SER A 101 -1.29 2.02 6.74
C SER A 101 -1.37 2.10 8.27
N PRO A 102 -2.57 2.21 8.86
CA PRO A 102 -2.74 2.26 10.30
C PRO A 102 -2.53 0.90 10.98
N ILE A 103 -2.43 -0.18 10.17
CA ILE A 103 -2.27 -1.55 10.69
C ILE A 103 -0.78 -1.89 10.67
N VAL A 104 -0.09 -1.48 11.72
CA VAL A 104 1.38 -1.59 11.86
C VAL A 104 1.76 -2.90 12.54
N VAL A 105 2.63 -3.70 11.90
CA VAL A 105 3.19 -4.94 12.45
C VAL A 105 4.57 -4.68 13.08
N HIS A 106 5.39 -3.86 12.41
CA HIS A 106 6.70 -3.43 12.90
C HIS A 106 6.92 -1.95 12.59
N THR A 107 7.52 -1.23 13.51
CA THR A 107 7.83 0.20 13.35
C THR A 107 9.13 0.58 14.06
N THR A 108 9.73 1.67 13.60
CA THR A 108 10.91 2.30 14.19
C THR A 108 10.69 3.81 14.33
N PRO A 109 11.49 4.54 15.12
CA PRO A 109 11.42 6.00 15.14
C PRO A 109 11.62 6.64 13.78
N GLU A 110 12.48 6.04 12.94
CA GLU A 110 12.73 6.51 11.57
C GLU A 110 11.55 6.25 10.62
N HIS A 111 10.67 5.29 10.91
CA HIS A 111 9.40 5.13 10.19
C HIS A 111 8.49 6.35 10.40
N GLU A 112 8.37 6.84 11.61
CA GLU A 112 7.58 8.03 11.90
C GLU A 112 8.21 9.30 11.30
N GLU A 113 9.54 9.38 11.24
CA GLU A 113 10.24 10.43 10.52
C GLU A 113 9.96 10.35 9.00
N LEU A 114 10.02 9.14 8.42
CA LEU A 114 9.72 8.91 7.01
C LEU A 114 8.29 9.34 6.65
N LYS A 115 7.31 9.07 7.49
CA LYS A 115 5.92 9.54 7.28
C LYS A 115 5.86 11.06 7.17
N ARG A 116 6.54 11.80 8.06
CA ARG A 116 6.57 13.27 7.99
C ARG A 116 7.22 13.78 6.71
N ILE A 117 8.33 13.18 6.29
CA ILE A 117 9.03 13.54 5.06
C ILE A 117 8.15 13.23 3.83
N ALA A 118 7.49 12.08 3.82
CA ALA A 118 6.71 11.59 2.69
C ALA A 118 5.46 12.43 2.39
N GLN A 119 5.00 13.27 3.30
CA GLN A 119 3.98 14.29 3.00
C GLN A 119 4.43 15.20 1.85
N GLY A 120 5.73 15.54 1.80
CA GLY A 120 6.34 16.29 0.70
C GLY A 120 6.49 15.51 -0.62
N CYS A 121 6.17 14.22 -0.64
CA CYS A 121 6.13 13.41 -1.87
C CYS A 121 4.80 13.52 -2.61
N VAL A 122 3.73 13.94 -1.94
CA VAL A 122 2.38 14.01 -2.54
C VAL A 122 2.32 15.16 -3.53
N THR A 123 1.97 14.86 -4.78
CA THR A 123 1.88 15.84 -5.87
C THR A 123 0.60 15.64 -6.68
N ARG A 124 0.21 16.65 -7.45
CA ARG A 124 -0.93 16.56 -8.37
C ARG A 124 -0.84 15.42 -9.37
N PHE A 125 0.37 14.94 -9.68
CA PHE A 125 0.59 13.88 -10.65
C PHE A 125 0.18 12.49 -10.15
N HIS A 126 -0.13 12.34 -8.86
CA HIS A 126 -0.69 11.09 -8.33
C HIS A 126 -2.05 10.75 -8.97
N VAL A 127 -2.78 11.74 -9.51
CA VAL A 127 -4.01 11.48 -10.27
C VAL A 127 -3.79 10.46 -11.40
N HIS A 128 -2.65 10.52 -12.09
CA HIS A 128 -2.34 9.61 -13.20
C HIS A 128 -2.12 8.17 -12.72
N HIS A 129 -1.52 8.01 -11.52
CA HIS A 129 -1.39 6.69 -10.92
C HIS A 129 -2.76 6.05 -10.66
N TYR A 130 -3.65 6.78 -9.99
CA TYR A 130 -4.97 6.26 -9.64
C TYR A 130 -5.85 6.02 -10.88
N LEU A 131 -5.84 6.91 -11.86
CA LEU A 131 -6.53 6.72 -13.14
C LEU A 131 -6.00 5.50 -13.90
N GLY A 132 -4.68 5.36 -14.01
CA GLY A 132 -4.05 4.24 -14.72
C GLY A 132 -4.32 2.91 -14.02
N PHE A 133 -4.24 2.88 -12.69
CA PHE A 133 -4.54 1.67 -11.92
C PHE A 133 -6.02 1.29 -12.04
N ALA A 134 -6.94 2.23 -11.87
CA ALA A 134 -8.37 2.00 -12.01
C ALA A 134 -8.73 1.48 -13.42
N ALA A 135 -8.20 2.09 -14.48
CA ALA A 135 -8.42 1.66 -15.85
C ALA A 135 -7.90 0.23 -16.11
N ASN A 136 -6.74 -0.14 -15.56
CA ASN A 136 -6.21 -1.49 -15.70
C ASN A 136 -7.06 -2.52 -14.97
N GLN A 137 -7.44 -2.24 -13.71
CA GLN A 137 -8.32 -3.11 -12.92
C GLN A 137 -9.71 -3.24 -13.57
N TRP A 138 -10.24 -2.14 -14.12
CA TRP A 138 -11.52 -2.15 -14.84
C TRP A 138 -11.49 -3.06 -16.06
N LYS A 139 -10.42 -3.00 -16.87
CA LYS A 139 -10.23 -3.90 -18.02
C LYS A 139 -10.18 -5.37 -17.61
N LEU A 140 -9.52 -5.68 -16.46
CA LEU A 140 -9.48 -7.05 -15.94
C LEU A 140 -10.86 -7.49 -15.46
N PHE A 141 -11.57 -6.64 -14.73
CA PHE A 141 -12.93 -6.89 -14.28
C PHE A 141 -13.89 -7.15 -15.45
N GLN A 142 -13.79 -6.35 -16.52
CA GLN A 142 -14.66 -6.53 -17.72
C GLN A 142 -14.39 -7.85 -18.47
N LYS A 143 -13.17 -8.39 -18.38
CA LYS A 143 -12.80 -9.67 -19.00
C LYS A 143 -13.22 -10.88 -18.18
N ASP A 144 -13.49 -10.71 -16.89
CA ASP A 144 -13.98 -11.81 -16.05
C ASP A 144 -15.34 -12.30 -16.52
N SER A 145 -15.50 -13.64 -16.57
CA SER A 145 -16.78 -14.28 -16.89
C SER A 145 -16.99 -15.48 -15.99
N PRO A 146 -17.92 -15.42 -15.03
CA PRO A 146 -18.73 -14.25 -14.62
C PRO A 146 -17.89 -13.17 -13.91
N ARG A 147 -18.35 -11.90 -13.96
CA ARG A 147 -17.68 -10.77 -13.32
C ARG A 147 -17.71 -10.88 -11.80
N ARG A 148 -16.53 -10.81 -11.15
CA ARG A 148 -16.38 -11.01 -9.69
C ARG A 148 -16.46 -9.70 -8.92
N ILE A 149 -17.01 -9.77 -7.70
CA ILE A 149 -17.19 -8.60 -6.81
C ILE A 149 -15.83 -8.06 -6.29
N LYS A 150 -14.87 -8.93 -5.96
CA LYS A 150 -13.56 -8.49 -5.40
C LYS A 150 -12.82 -7.51 -6.33
N PRO A 151 -12.60 -7.79 -7.63
CA PRO A 151 -11.98 -6.82 -8.54
C PRO A 151 -12.75 -5.49 -8.65
N LEU A 152 -14.10 -5.54 -8.62
CA LEU A 152 -14.91 -4.34 -8.67
C LEU A 152 -14.72 -3.44 -7.44
N LEU A 153 -14.65 -4.02 -6.24
CA LEU A 153 -14.35 -3.27 -5.01
C LEU A 153 -12.96 -2.62 -5.08
N TYR A 154 -11.95 -3.31 -5.64
CA TYR A 154 -10.63 -2.72 -5.87
C TYR A 154 -10.68 -1.50 -6.78
N VAL A 155 -11.47 -1.56 -7.86
CA VAL A 155 -11.66 -0.41 -8.77
C VAL A 155 -12.26 0.78 -8.03
N PHE A 156 -13.39 0.58 -7.33
CA PHE A 156 -14.05 1.67 -6.63
C PHE A 156 -13.18 2.25 -5.52
N ARG A 157 -12.51 1.39 -4.73
CA ARG A 157 -11.56 1.85 -3.71
C ARG A 157 -10.50 2.77 -4.29
N VAL A 158 -9.87 2.37 -5.39
CA VAL A 158 -8.80 3.14 -6.04
C VAL A 158 -9.30 4.50 -6.53
N LEU A 159 -10.49 4.54 -7.14
CA LEU A 159 -11.10 5.79 -7.60
C LEU A 159 -11.40 6.73 -6.41
N LEU A 160 -11.99 6.19 -5.34
CA LEU A 160 -12.31 6.98 -4.15
C LEU A 160 -11.06 7.49 -3.44
N ALA A 161 -10.03 6.64 -3.27
CA ALA A 161 -8.74 7.03 -2.69
C ALA A 161 -8.05 8.14 -3.51
N GLY A 162 -8.08 8.01 -4.84
CA GLY A 162 -7.53 9.04 -5.75
C GLY A 162 -8.29 10.37 -5.65
N ILE A 163 -9.62 10.35 -5.65
CA ILE A 163 -10.43 11.57 -5.49
C ILE A 163 -10.18 12.22 -4.13
N HIS A 164 -10.13 11.42 -3.06
CA HIS A 164 -9.84 11.89 -1.72
C HIS A 164 -8.47 12.57 -1.66
N LEU A 165 -7.42 11.91 -2.14
CA LEU A 165 -6.06 12.47 -2.18
C LEU A 165 -6.01 13.79 -2.96
N MET A 166 -6.64 13.86 -4.13
CA MET A 166 -6.64 15.09 -4.92
C MET A 166 -7.37 16.26 -4.25
N ARG A 167 -8.40 16.00 -3.46
CA ARG A 167 -9.19 17.01 -2.76
C ARG A 167 -8.58 17.47 -1.45
N THR A 168 -7.97 16.55 -0.70
CA THR A 168 -7.56 16.79 0.70
C THR A 168 -6.06 16.79 0.90
N GLY A 169 -5.31 16.13 0.03
CA GLY A 169 -3.88 15.82 0.22
C GLY A 169 -3.63 14.68 1.22
N GLU A 170 -4.67 14.05 1.77
CA GLU A 170 -4.59 12.98 2.75
C GLU A 170 -4.65 11.61 2.08
N ILE A 171 -3.95 10.64 2.67
CA ILE A 171 -3.89 9.27 2.15
C ILE A 171 -4.84 8.41 2.97
N GLU A 172 -5.88 7.89 2.33
CA GLU A 172 -6.82 6.93 2.91
C GLU A 172 -7.03 5.78 1.91
N ALA A 173 -6.89 4.55 2.40
CA ALA A 173 -7.05 3.34 1.59
C ALA A 173 -8.30 2.52 1.96
N ASN A 174 -8.91 2.77 3.12
CA ASN A 174 -10.07 2.03 3.58
C ASN A 174 -11.35 2.55 2.93
N ILE A 175 -12.01 1.68 2.14
CA ILE A 175 -13.20 2.05 1.38
C ILE A 175 -14.39 2.44 2.28
N ASN A 176 -14.48 1.90 3.51
CA ASN A 176 -15.55 2.26 4.44
C ASN A 176 -15.37 3.69 4.95
N ILE A 177 -14.12 4.07 5.33
CA ILE A 177 -13.78 5.44 5.76
C ILE A 177 -14.00 6.42 4.61
N LEU A 178 -13.50 6.08 3.42
CA LEU A 178 -13.72 6.88 2.22
C LEU A 178 -15.21 7.10 1.96
N ASN A 179 -16.02 6.04 2.11
CA ASN A 179 -17.46 6.12 1.82
C ASN A 179 -18.25 6.98 2.82
N GLU A 180 -17.71 7.31 3.98
CA GLU A 180 -18.35 8.28 4.89
C GLU A 180 -18.51 9.65 4.24
N SER A 181 -17.54 10.05 3.40
CA SER A 181 -17.57 11.30 2.64
C SER A 181 -18.34 11.18 1.33
N PHE A 182 -18.20 10.06 0.62
CA PHE A 182 -18.81 9.87 -0.72
C PHE A 182 -20.28 9.43 -0.65
N ARG A 183 -20.69 8.73 0.42
CA ARG A 183 -22.09 8.29 0.66
C ARG A 183 -22.69 7.47 -0.48
N LEU A 184 -21.89 6.59 -1.09
CA LEU A 184 -22.34 5.70 -2.17
C LEU A 184 -23.10 4.52 -1.56
N LEU A 185 -24.44 4.53 -1.68
CA LEU A 185 -25.34 3.59 -1.01
C LEU A 185 -25.16 2.13 -1.44
N PHE A 186 -24.62 1.87 -2.63
CA PHE A 186 -24.34 0.52 -3.13
C PHE A 186 -23.09 -0.14 -2.55
N LEU A 187 -22.13 0.65 -2.02
CA LEU A 187 -20.87 0.10 -1.52
C LEU A 187 -21.04 -0.79 -0.26
N PRO A 188 -21.82 -0.43 0.77
CA PRO A 188 -22.02 -1.31 1.92
C PRO A 188 -22.61 -2.67 1.54
N GLU A 189 -23.54 -2.72 0.60
CA GLU A 189 -24.11 -3.97 0.11
C GLU A 189 -23.05 -4.81 -0.62
N LEU A 190 -22.29 -4.18 -1.53
CA LEU A 190 -21.24 -4.84 -2.29
C LEU A 190 -20.14 -5.42 -1.36
N ILE A 191 -19.77 -4.67 -0.32
CA ILE A 191 -18.83 -5.11 0.71
C ILE A 191 -19.42 -6.28 1.50
N ALA A 192 -20.67 -6.18 1.95
CA ALA A 192 -21.34 -7.25 2.68
C ALA A 192 -21.41 -8.55 1.86
N ARG A 193 -21.73 -8.46 0.57
CA ARG A 193 -21.70 -9.62 -0.34
C ARG A 193 -20.32 -10.25 -0.41
N LYS A 194 -19.24 -9.45 -0.52
CA LYS A 194 -17.86 -9.96 -0.55
C LYS A 194 -17.47 -10.61 0.77
N THR A 195 -17.82 -10.02 1.90
CA THR A 195 -17.36 -10.47 3.23
C THR A 195 -18.16 -11.65 3.79
N SER A 196 -19.44 -11.81 3.38
CA SER A 196 -20.34 -12.88 3.85
C SER A 196 -20.21 -14.20 3.07
N GLY A 197 -19.46 -14.22 1.96
CA GLY A 197 -19.38 -15.35 1.06
C GLY A 197 -17.95 -15.82 0.80
N ILE A 198 -17.86 -16.94 0.07
CA ILE A 198 -16.61 -17.44 -0.51
C ILE A 198 -16.08 -16.41 -1.51
N GLU A 199 -14.77 -16.24 -1.63
CA GLU A 199 -14.04 -15.26 -2.44
C GLU A 199 -14.53 -15.07 -3.90
N LYS A 200 -15.34 -15.97 -4.41
CA LYS A 200 -15.80 -16.04 -5.80
C LYS A 200 -17.20 -15.47 -6.06
N GLN A 201 -17.73 -14.59 -5.21
CA GLN A 201 -19.04 -14.00 -5.49
C GLN A 201 -19.01 -13.14 -6.77
N THR A 202 -20.04 -13.34 -7.59
CA THR A 202 -20.16 -12.73 -8.91
C THR A 202 -21.38 -11.80 -8.99
N LEU A 203 -21.36 -10.93 -9.97
CA LEU A 203 -22.48 -10.06 -10.32
C LEU A 203 -23.43 -10.79 -11.27
N SER A 204 -24.73 -10.45 -11.19
CA SER A 204 -25.69 -10.79 -12.24
C SER A 204 -25.48 -9.91 -13.48
N VAL A 205 -25.97 -10.36 -14.62
CA VAL A 205 -25.83 -9.61 -15.89
C VAL A 205 -26.58 -8.27 -15.81
N GLU A 206 -27.70 -8.23 -15.11
CA GLU A 206 -28.54 -7.04 -14.92
C GLU A 206 -27.81 -5.93 -14.13
N GLU A 207 -26.90 -6.31 -13.23
CA GLU A 207 -26.11 -5.37 -12.43
C GLU A 207 -24.99 -4.69 -13.24
N HIS A 208 -24.56 -5.27 -14.38
CA HIS A 208 -23.40 -4.79 -15.12
C HIS A 208 -23.57 -3.32 -15.55
N GLY A 209 -24.70 -2.97 -16.15
CA GLY A 209 -24.95 -1.60 -16.61
C GLY A 209 -24.94 -0.56 -15.47
N PHE A 210 -25.39 -0.94 -14.27
CA PHE A 210 -25.34 -0.07 -13.11
C PHE A 210 -23.89 0.24 -12.70
N TYR A 211 -23.04 -0.78 -12.58
CA TYR A 211 -21.65 -0.59 -12.16
C TYR A 211 -20.76 0.03 -13.25
N ASP A 212 -21.07 -0.23 -14.53
CA ASP A 212 -20.43 0.44 -15.67
C ASP A 212 -20.65 1.98 -15.58
N ALA A 213 -21.89 2.41 -15.32
CA ALA A 213 -22.21 3.83 -15.16
C ALA A 213 -21.54 4.45 -13.92
N ARG A 214 -21.45 3.72 -12.79
CA ARG A 214 -20.77 4.20 -11.57
C ARG A 214 -19.26 4.34 -11.77
N PHE A 215 -18.64 3.43 -12.52
CA PHE A 215 -17.24 3.55 -12.87
C PHE A 215 -16.98 4.84 -13.68
N GLU A 216 -17.74 5.08 -14.73
CA GLU A 216 -17.59 6.28 -15.57
C GLU A 216 -17.79 7.58 -14.77
N GLU A 217 -18.77 7.59 -13.84
CA GLU A 217 -19.01 8.73 -12.96
C GLU A 217 -17.80 9.02 -12.05
N LEU A 218 -17.27 8.01 -11.38
CA LEU A 218 -16.15 8.16 -10.45
C LEU A 218 -14.84 8.45 -11.20
N GLU A 219 -14.62 7.85 -12.37
CA GLU A 219 -13.45 8.16 -13.21
C GLU A 219 -13.48 9.64 -13.65
N ARG A 220 -14.64 10.15 -14.03
CA ARG A 220 -14.83 11.57 -14.35
C ARG A 220 -14.59 12.46 -13.14
N ALA A 221 -15.11 12.08 -11.98
CA ALA A 221 -14.90 12.81 -10.73
C ALA A 221 -13.41 12.88 -10.34
N LEU A 222 -12.65 11.80 -10.55
CA LEU A 222 -11.21 11.80 -10.34
C LEU A 222 -10.47 12.73 -11.30
N LYS A 223 -10.84 12.75 -12.57
CA LYS A 223 -10.27 13.67 -13.56
C LYS A 223 -10.52 15.14 -13.17
N ILE A 224 -11.74 15.46 -12.72
CA ILE A 224 -12.10 16.80 -12.24
C ILE A 224 -11.28 17.16 -11.01
N ALA A 225 -11.26 16.29 -10.00
CA ALA A 225 -10.48 16.51 -8.78
C ALA A 225 -8.98 16.73 -9.06
N GLY A 226 -8.41 15.99 -10.02
CA GLY A 226 -7.03 16.19 -10.47
C GLY A 226 -6.79 17.53 -11.18
N GLY A 227 -7.79 18.06 -11.90
CA GLY A 227 -7.73 19.38 -12.53
C GLY A 227 -7.86 20.55 -11.54
N GLU A 228 -8.61 20.34 -10.46
CA GLU A 228 -8.92 21.34 -9.43
C GLU A 228 -7.97 21.32 -8.22
N THR A 229 -7.13 20.28 -8.11
CA THR A 229 -6.27 20.08 -6.93
C THR A 229 -5.29 21.22 -6.70
N THR A 230 -5.09 21.58 -5.45
CA THR A 230 -4.06 22.53 -4.99
C THR A 230 -2.73 21.87 -4.66
N LEU A 231 -2.61 20.55 -4.84
CA LEU A 231 -1.37 19.84 -4.59
C LEU A 231 -0.22 20.35 -5.47
N PRO A 232 1.03 20.36 -4.94
CA PRO A 232 2.18 20.87 -5.68
C PRO A 232 2.46 20.01 -6.93
N ALA A 233 3.13 20.62 -7.91
CA ALA A 233 3.61 19.91 -9.09
C ALA A 233 4.92 19.13 -8.81
N GLU A 234 5.74 19.60 -7.87
CA GLU A 234 7.04 19.02 -7.57
C GLU A 234 7.12 18.53 -6.12
N THR A 235 7.87 17.46 -5.89
CA THR A 235 8.15 16.97 -4.54
C THR A 235 9.16 17.87 -3.83
N SER A 236 8.90 18.18 -2.56
CA SER A 236 9.85 18.87 -1.67
C SER A 236 10.68 17.90 -0.81
N ALA A 237 10.44 16.60 -0.90
CA ALA A 237 10.99 15.58 0.01
C ALA A 237 12.38 15.06 -0.38
N ARG A 238 12.90 15.38 -1.56
CA ARG A 238 14.10 14.76 -2.15
C ARG A 238 15.31 14.79 -1.22
N ASP A 239 15.67 15.94 -0.71
CA ASP A 239 16.88 16.11 0.11
C ASP A 239 16.71 15.47 1.49
N ALA A 240 15.54 15.58 2.10
CA ALA A 240 15.23 14.96 3.38
C ALA A 240 15.21 13.42 3.29
N LEU A 241 14.70 12.85 2.19
CA LEU A 241 14.77 11.39 1.94
C LEU A 241 16.23 10.93 1.73
N SER A 242 17.04 11.72 1.01
CA SER A 242 18.45 11.42 0.81
C SER A 242 19.23 11.45 2.12
N ASP A 243 18.99 12.43 2.97
CA ASP A 243 19.60 12.53 4.31
C ASP A 243 19.19 11.34 5.19
N LEU A 244 17.90 11.02 5.26
CA LEU A 244 17.40 9.87 6.02
C LEU A 244 18.04 8.56 5.53
N LEU A 245 18.16 8.36 4.21
CA LEU A 245 18.79 7.18 3.64
C LEU A 245 20.24 7.04 4.10
N VAL A 246 21.02 8.11 4.05
CA VAL A 246 22.43 8.11 4.49
C VAL A 246 22.53 7.78 5.98
N ARG A 247 21.73 8.41 6.83
CA ARG A 247 21.71 8.13 8.27
C ARG A 247 21.35 6.69 8.59
N LEU A 248 20.38 6.12 7.92
CA LEU A 248 20.01 4.70 8.06
C LEU A 248 21.17 3.78 7.69
N ARG A 249 21.87 4.05 6.59
CA ARG A 249 23.03 3.24 6.16
C ARG A 249 24.18 3.32 7.17
N LEU A 250 24.51 4.52 7.64
CA LEU A 250 25.60 4.72 8.61
C LEU A 250 25.29 4.11 9.99
N LYS A 251 24.06 4.22 10.46
CA LYS A 251 23.63 3.62 11.72
C LYS A 251 23.84 2.09 11.72
N HIS A 252 23.56 1.44 10.61
CA HIS A 252 23.71 -0.01 10.49
C HIS A 252 25.14 -0.49 10.17
N LEU A 253 26.03 0.38 9.70
CA LEU A 253 27.48 0.09 9.63
C LEU A 253 28.09 -0.13 11.02
N ILE A 254 27.85 0.78 11.93
CA ILE A 254 28.44 0.79 13.28
C ILE A 254 27.98 -0.43 14.10
N HIS A 255 26.76 -0.91 13.90
CA HIS A 255 26.25 -2.07 14.64
C HIS A 255 26.86 -3.41 14.19
N HIS A 256 27.28 -3.55 12.92
CA HIS A 256 27.97 -4.76 12.45
C HIS A 256 29.36 -4.90 13.05
N GLU A 257 30.14 -3.83 13.11
CA GLU A 257 31.49 -3.86 13.69
C GLU A 257 31.49 -4.20 15.18
N THR A 258 30.50 -3.69 15.94
CA THR A 258 30.37 -4.00 17.38
C THR A 258 29.92 -5.43 17.66
N THR A 259 29.23 -6.07 16.74
CA THR A 259 28.78 -7.47 16.90
C THR A 259 29.88 -8.46 16.53
N GLU A 260 30.70 -8.16 15.52
CA GLU A 260 31.88 -8.98 15.17
C GLU A 260 33.01 -8.84 16.21
N ALA A 261 33.26 -7.64 16.72
CA ALA A 261 34.23 -7.40 17.76
C ALA A 261 33.90 -8.08 19.13
N ARG A 262 32.64 -8.44 19.37
CA ARG A 262 32.20 -9.22 20.53
C ARG A 262 32.25 -10.74 20.33
N ARG A 263 32.46 -11.22 19.09
CA ARG A 263 32.57 -12.65 18.76
C ARG A 263 34.01 -13.10 18.49
N ALA A 264 34.95 -12.19 18.42
CA ALA A 264 36.39 -12.42 18.36
C ALA A 264 37.01 -12.29 19.76
#